data_d8e43aa2bc4d15f1fc309d0700dddea1
#
_entry.id   d8e43aa2bc4d15f1fc309d0700dddea1
#
_cell.length_a   1.000
_cell.length_b   1.000
_cell.length_c   1.000
_cell.angle_alpha   90.00
_cell.angle_beta   90.00
_cell.angle_gamma   90.00
#
_symmetry.space_group_name_H-M   'P 1'
#
loop_
_entity.id
_entity.type
_entity.pdbx_description
1 polymer ?
#
loop_
_entity_poly.entity_id
_entity_poly.type
_entity_poly.pdbx_seq_one_letter_code
_entity_poly.pdbx_strand_id
1 'polypeptide(L)'
;MAQILKSEYGFVFDDAITDLNNYTVTTYPNCFLGSQGKRVGTVYAGLDDFSVITPNYAADFTLTVPDKGIDRSGDYVNTLLVPEMFEKKDLYTDNPYAGYIGGDYGLCHIVNHQPPNDKRVLLVRDSFACAFTPYLAQACAELDTIDKRAFPQTIASYIEETKPDLVLFLY
;
A
#
# COMPACT_ATOMS: atom_id res chain seq x y z
N MET A 1 -3.93 3.11 14.80
CA MET A 1 -4.88 2.93 13.65
C MET A 1 -5.82 1.76 13.90
N ALA A 2 -5.36 0.51 14.00
CA ALA A 2 -6.22 -0.68 14.16
C ALA A 2 -7.24 -0.56 15.31
N GLN A 3 -6.82 -0.11 16.48
CA GLN A 3 -7.70 0.09 17.63
C GLN A 3 -8.81 1.13 17.33
N ILE A 4 -8.50 2.22 16.66
CA ILE A 4 -9.47 3.25 16.26
C ILE A 4 -10.47 2.67 15.25
N LEU A 5 -10.00 1.91 14.26
CA LEU A 5 -10.87 1.25 13.29
C LEU A 5 -11.88 0.33 13.98
N LYS A 6 -11.45 -0.44 15.00
CA LYS A 6 -12.34 -1.31 15.77
C LYS A 6 -13.33 -0.52 16.64
N SER A 7 -12.85 0.46 17.44
CA SER A 7 -13.69 1.14 18.44
C SER A 7 -14.64 2.17 17.85
N GLU A 8 -14.18 2.94 16.85
CA GLU A 8 -14.92 4.11 16.35
C GLU A 8 -15.69 3.80 15.06
N TYR A 9 -15.18 2.86 14.24
CA TYR A 9 -15.73 2.60 12.91
C TYR A 9 -16.30 1.18 12.75
N GLY A 10 -16.30 0.38 13.81
CA GLY A 10 -16.90 -0.95 13.81
C GLY A 10 -16.22 -1.97 12.89
N PHE A 11 -14.93 -1.80 12.62
CA PHE A 11 -14.16 -2.78 11.87
C PHE A 11 -13.96 -4.04 12.71
N VAL A 12 -14.26 -5.18 12.12
CA VAL A 12 -13.94 -6.50 12.68
C VAL A 12 -12.83 -7.10 11.86
N PHE A 13 -11.70 -7.38 12.46
CA PHE A 13 -10.59 -8.12 11.85
C PHE A 13 -9.79 -8.84 12.93
N ASP A 14 -9.10 -9.90 12.52
CA ASP A 14 -8.25 -10.68 13.41
C ASP A 14 -7.09 -9.83 13.92
N ASP A 15 -6.78 -9.91 15.21
CA ASP A 15 -5.63 -9.27 15.82
C ASP A 15 -4.31 -9.80 15.25
N ALA A 16 -4.33 -10.98 14.63
CA ALA A 16 -3.20 -11.53 13.87
C ALA A 16 -2.65 -10.55 12.82
N ILE A 17 -3.51 -9.71 12.21
CA ILE A 17 -3.09 -8.69 11.24
C ILE A 17 -2.16 -7.64 11.87
N THR A 18 -2.27 -7.39 13.16
CA THR A 18 -1.46 -6.40 13.88
C THR A 18 -0.33 -7.00 14.71
N ASP A 19 -0.25 -8.33 14.80
CA ASP A 19 0.82 -9.03 15.49
C ASP A 19 1.99 -9.30 14.52
N LEU A 20 3.12 -8.62 14.74
CA LEU A 20 4.31 -8.75 13.90
C LEU A 20 4.92 -10.17 13.89
N ASN A 21 4.60 -11.03 14.87
CA ASN A 21 5.02 -12.43 14.85
C ASN A 21 4.39 -13.22 13.68
N ASN A 22 3.31 -12.71 13.11
CA ASN A 22 2.66 -13.30 11.94
C ASN A 22 3.22 -12.80 10.61
N TYR A 23 4.36 -12.11 10.65
CA TYR A 23 5.00 -11.57 9.45
C TYR A 23 6.47 -12.00 9.35
N THR A 24 6.91 -12.16 8.12
CA THR A 24 8.34 -12.32 7.80
C THR A 24 8.90 -10.95 7.39
N VAL A 25 10.06 -10.60 7.95
CA VAL A 25 10.79 -9.39 7.58
C VAL A 25 11.90 -9.76 6.61
N THR A 26 11.86 -9.18 5.41
CA THR A 26 12.93 -9.28 4.42
C THR A 26 13.62 -7.92 4.30
N THR A 27 14.93 -7.87 4.57
CA THR A 27 15.71 -6.64 4.51
C THR A 27 16.59 -6.61 3.26
N TYR A 28 16.48 -5.57 2.49
CA TYR A 28 17.32 -5.26 1.32
C TYR A 28 18.37 -4.23 1.75
N PRO A 29 19.64 -4.63 1.90
CA PRO A 29 20.65 -3.76 2.49
C PRO A 29 21.13 -2.69 1.51
N ASN A 30 21.37 -1.48 2.04
CA ASN A 30 21.97 -0.35 1.33
C ASN A 30 21.30 -0.01 -0.02
N CYS A 31 19.97 -0.14 -0.10
CA CYS A 31 19.23 0.03 -1.34
C CYS A 31 18.35 1.29 -1.37
N PHE A 32 18.32 2.08 -0.31
CA PHE A 32 17.46 3.24 -0.21
C PHE A 32 18.23 4.52 0.10
N LEU A 33 18.09 5.52 -0.76
CA LEU A 33 18.72 6.83 -0.61
C LEU A 33 17.68 7.92 -0.27
N GLY A 34 16.42 7.71 -0.64
CA GLY A 34 15.35 8.68 -0.46
C GLY A 34 15.49 9.92 -1.35
N SER A 35 14.40 10.69 -1.46
CA SER A 35 14.38 11.87 -2.35
C SER A 35 15.32 12.97 -1.90
N GLN A 36 15.52 13.16 -0.62
CA GLN A 36 16.48 14.15 -0.11
C GLN A 36 17.92 13.67 -0.29
N GLY A 37 18.18 12.39 -0.02
CA GLY A 37 19.49 11.80 -0.27
C GLY A 37 19.92 11.90 -1.75
N LYS A 38 18.99 11.70 -2.68
CA LYS A 38 19.24 11.89 -4.12
C LYS A 38 19.71 13.32 -4.48
N ARG A 39 19.33 14.32 -3.72
CA ARG A 39 19.73 15.73 -3.93
C ARG A 39 21.11 16.03 -3.38
N VAL A 40 21.50 15.43 -2.28
CA VAL A 40 22.78 15.74 -1.59
C VAL A 40 23.86 14.68 -1.86
N GLY A 41 23.48 13.54 -2.39
CA GLY A 41 24.39 12.44 -2.74
C GLY A 41 24.69 11.48 -1.58
N THR A 42 25.16 10.29 -1.94
CA THR A 42 25.40 9.17 -1.01
C THR A 42 26.47 9.48 0.04
N VAL A 43 27.42 10.36 -0.27
CA VAL A 43 28.50 10.74 0.67
C VAL A 43 27.95 11.47 1.91
N TYR A 44 26.91 12.28 1.74
CA TYR A 44 26.31 13.05 2.83
C TYR A 44 25.13 12.33 3.49
N ALA A 45 24.30 11.66 2.69
CA ALA A 45 23.09 11.02 3.21
C ALA A 45 23.35 9.63 3.81
N GLY A 46 24.39 8.93 3.30
CA GLY A 46 24.52 7.49 3.52
C GLY A 46 23.47 6.71 2.75
N LEU A 47 23.40 5.41 2.98
CA LEU A 47 22.40 4.51 2.44
C LEU A 47 21.66 3.82 3.57
N ASP A 48 20.36 3.73 3.42
CA ASP A 48 19.51 3.00 4.34
C ASP A 48 19.19 1.61 3.78
N ASP A 49 18.95 0.69 4.69
CA ASP A 49 18.32 -0.59 4.40
C ASP A 49 16.82 -0.36 4.17
N PHE A 50 16.22 -1.19 3.33
CA PHE A 50 14.78 -1.18 3.10
C PHE A 50 14.18 -2.50 3.53
N SER A 51 13.33 -2.48 4.56
CA SER A 51 12.70 -3.68 5.08
C SER A 51 11.24 -3.78 4.61
N VAL A 52 10.88 -4.95 4.11
CA VAL A 52 9.53 -5.30 3.69
C VAL A 52 9.02 -6.40 4.61
N ILE A 53 7.82 -6.23 5.14
CA ILE A 53 7.16 -7.25 5.95
C ILE A 53 6.02 -7.89 5.16
N THR A 54 5.96 -9.21 5.15
CA THR A 54 4.95 -10.00 4.44
C THR A 54 4.24 -10.95 5.39
N PRO A 55 2.90 -11.14 5.27
CA PRO A 55 2.17 -12.03 6.16
C PRO A 55 2.58 -13.49 5.94
N ASN A 56 2.61 -14.26 7.03
CA ASN A 56 2.87 -15.70 7.03
C ASN A 56 1.58 -16.54 6.90
N TYR A 57 0.43 -15.88 6.74
CA TYR A 57 -0.87 -16.51 6.56
C TYR A 57 -1.38 -16.32 5.12
N ALA A 58 -2.30 -17.19 4.73
CA ALA A 58 -2.92 -17.11 3.41
C ALA A 58 -3.77 -15.84 3.28
N ALA A 59 -3.66 -15.20 2.13
CA ALA A 59 -4.45 -14.04 1.76
C ALA A 59 -4.61 -14.05 0.24
N ASP A 60 -5.76 -13.62 -0.26
CA ASP A 60 -6.08 -13.63 -1.69
C ASP A 60 -6.70 -12.30 -2.09
N PHE A 61 -6.13 -11.67 -3.11
CA PHE A 61 -6.49 -10.32 -3.53
C PHE A 61 -6.62 -10.22 -5.05
N THR A 62 -7.38 -9.22 -5.49
CA THR A 62 -7.27 -8.66 -6.84
C THR A 62 -6.89 -7.18 -6.72
N LEU A 63 -5.96 -6.74 -7.56
CA LEU A 63 -5.55 -5.34 -7.67
C LEU A 63 -5.72 -4.88 -9.12
N THR A 64 -6.47 -3.81 -9.30
CA THR A 64 -6.75 -3.23 -10.62
C THR A 64 -6.35 -1.75 -10.65
N VAL A 65 -5.64 -1.34 -11.72
CA VAL A 65 -5.32 0.06 -12.03
C VAL A 65 -5.88 0.37 -13.41
N PRO A 66 -7.11 0.90 -13.51
CA PRO A 66 -7.84 0.99 -14.77
C PRO A 66 -7.14 1.82 -15.85
N ASP A 67 -6.55 2.97 -15.46
CA ASP A 67 -5.87 3.89 -16.39
C ASP A 67 -4.54 3.35 -16.92
N LYS A 68 -4.01 2.26 -16.32
CA LYS A 68 -2.77 1.58 -16.76
C LYS A 68 -3.03 0.21 -17.35
N GLY A 69 -4.26 -0.29 -17.32
CA GLY A 69 -4.58 -1.65 -17.74
C GLY A 69 -3.85 -2.71 -16.91
N ILE A 70 -3.57 -2.42 -15.64
CA ILE A 70 -2.96 -3.37 -14.71
C ILE A 70 -4.07 -4.14 -14.02
N ASP A 71 -3.96 -5.47 -14.06
CA ASP A 71 -4.83 -6.40 -13.34
C ASP A 71 -3.98 -7.54 -12.81
N ARG A 72 -3.96 -7.72 -11.48
CA ARG A 72 -3.19 -8.76 -10.79
C ARG A 72 -4.09 -9.46 -9.79
N SER A 73 -3.99 -10.79 -9.68
CA SER A 73 -4.74 -11.60 -8.73
C SER A 73 -3.87 -12.66 -8.10
N GLY A 74 -4.13 -13.03 -6.86
CA GLY A 74 -3.44 -14.06 -6.12
C GLY A 74 -3.10 -13.66 -4.70
N ASP A 75 -2.04 -14.24 -4.15
CA ASP A 75 -1.62 -13.97 -2.79
C ASP A 75 -1.11 -12.53 -2.57
N TYR A 76 -0.82 -12.23 -1.32
CA TYR A 76 -0.34 -10.91 -0.90
C TYR A 76 0.89 -10.43 -1.69
N VAL A 77 1.88 -11.31 -1.88
CA VAL A 77 3.14 -10.94 -2.55
C VAL A 77 2.91 -10.73 -4.04
N ASN A 78 2.24 -11.67 -4.72
CA ASN A 78 2.05 -11.63 -6.16
C ASN A 78 1.07 -10.52 -6.61
N THR A 79 0.17 -10.09 -5.71
CA THR A 79 -0.85 -9.09 -6.04
C THR A 79 -0.46 -7.70 -5.57
N LEU A 80 -0.07 -7.56 -4.30
CA LEU A 80 0.12 -6.26 -3.66
C LEU A 80 1.56 -5.78 -3.65
N LEU A 81 2.52 -6.63 -4.02
CA LEU A 81 3.92 -6.26 -4.10
C LEU A 81 4.46 -6.43 -5.53
N VAL A 82 5.60 -5.80 -5.80
CA VAL A 82 6.41 -5.96 -7.00
C VAL A 82 7.86 -6.18 -6.52
N PRO A 83 8.20 -7.43 -6.12
CA PRO A 83 9.44 -7.75 -5.41
C PRO A 83 10.71 -7.28 -6.12
N GLU A 84 10.74 -7.34 -7.45
CA GLU A 84 11.86 -6.87 -8.27
C GLU A 84 12.19 -5.39 -8.09
N MET A 85 11.23 -4.58 -7.63
CA MET A 85 11.46 -3.16 -7.34
C MET A 85 12.27 -2.95 -6.06
N PHE A 86 12.23 -3.90 -5.12
CA PHE A 86 13.04 -3.86 -3.91
C PHE A 86 14.51 -4.24 -4.19
N GLU A 87 14.77 -5.00 -5.24
CA GLU A 87 16.09 -5.49 -5.61
C GLU A 87 16.87 -4.55 -6.53
N LYS A 88 16.23 -3.49 -7.04
CA LYS A 88 16.87 -2.52 -7.93
C LYS A 88 17.98 -1.75 -7.22
N LYS A 89 19.04 -1.42 -7.96
CA LYS A 89 20.29 -0.90 -7.40
C LYS A 89 20.71 0.47 -7.94
N ASP A 90 19.97 1.08 -8.87
CA ASP A 90 20.22 2.46 -9.24
C ASP A 90 19.59 3.38 -8.19
N LEU A 91 20.41 3.82 -7.25
CA LEU A 91 20.00 4.62 -6.10
C LEU A 91 19.37 5.97 -6.47
N TYR A 92 19.64 6.47 -7.68
CA TYR A 92 19.15 7.78 -8.13
C TYR A 92 17.86 7.69 -8.94
N THR A 93 17.66 6.63 -9.70
CA THR A 93 16.47 6.44 -10.54
C THR A 93 15.44 5.52 -9.89
N ASP A 94 15.89 4.47 -9.21
CA ASP A 94 15.00 3.50 -8.60
C ASP A 94 14.36 4.02 -7.30
N ASN A 95 13.17 3.53 -7.01
CA ASN A 95 12.46 3.85 -5.79
C ASN A 95 11.83 2.57 -5.21
N PRO A 96 12.36 2.01 -4.11
CA PRO A 96 11.82 0.82 -3.50
C PRO A 96 10.36 0.95 -3.04
N TYR A 97 9.88 2.16 -2.73
CA TYR A 97 8.47 2.37 -2.43
C TYR A 97 7.53 1.94 -3.57
N ALA A 98 8.00 1.97 -4.82
CA ALA A 98 7.23 1.45 -5.96
C ALA A 98 7.06 -0.08 -5.92
N GLY A 99 7.78 -0.78 -5.07
CA GLY A 99 7.55 -2.20 -4.78
C GLY A 99 6.25 -2.48 -4.05
N TYR A 100 5.65 -1.46 -3.39
CA TYR A 100 4.31 -1.56 -2.85
C TYR A 100 3.28 -1.16 -3.91
N ILE A 101 2.30 -2.01 -4.14
CA ILE A 101 1.24 -1.88 -5.15
C ILE A 101 1.70 -1.59 -6.59
N GLY A 102 2.99 -1.38 -6.82
CA GLY A 102 3.59 -1.11 -8.13
C GLY A 102 3.78 0.38 -8.45
N GLY A 103 3.51 1.28 -7.51
CA GLY A 103 3.80 2.71 -7.64
C GLY A 103 2.66 3.66 -7.30
N ASP A 104 2.85 4.93 -7.69
CA ASP A 104 1.87 6.01 -7.46
C ASP A 104 0.85 6.07 -8.59
N TYR A 105 -0.31 5.48 -8.39
CA TYR A 105 -1.42 5.49 -9.33
C TYR A 105 -2.46 6.54 -8.93
N GLY A 106 -3.11 7.15 -9.93
CA GLY A 106 -4.24 8.05 -9.71
C GLY A 106 -5.39 7.34 -9.00
N LEU A 107 -5.70 6.12 -9.43
CA LEU A 107 -6.64 5.21 -8.77
C LEU A 107 -6.10 3.79 -8.81
N CYS A 108 -6.12 3.12 -7.67
CA CYS A 108 -5.87 1.69 -7.56
C CYS A 108 -7.00 1.07 -6.72
N HIS A 109 -7.66 0.07 -7.25
CA HIS A 109 -8.73 -0.67 -6.61
C HIS A 109 -8.23 -2.04 -6.17
N ILE A 110 -8.45 -2.40 -4.91
CA ILE A 110 -8.02 -3.66 -4.31
C ILE A 110 -9.23 -4.35 -3.69
N VAL A 111 -9.46 -5.60 -4.07
CA VAL A 111 -10.48 -6.49 -3.50
C VAL A 111 -9.78 -7.57 -2.69
N ASN A 112 -10.20 -7.74 -1.44
CA ASN A 112 -9.79 -8.85 -0.59
C ASN A 112 -10.82 -9.98 -0.74
N HIS A 113 -10.40 -11.15 -1.19
CA HIS A 113 -11.29 -12.31 -1.37
C HIS A 113 -11.53 -13.12 -0.09
N GLN A 114 -10.81 -12.79 0.99
CA GLN A 114 -10.96 -13.37 2.32
C GLN A 114 -11.13 -12.26 3.38
N PRO A 115 -12.09 -11.34 3.18
CA PRO A 115 -12.17 -10.15 4.01
C PRO A 115 -12.66 -10.49 5.42
N PRO A 116 -12.14 -9.81 6.46
CA PRO A 116 -12.60 -9.98 7.83
C PRO A 116 -13.93 -9.28 8.11
N ASN A 117 -14.38 -8.43 7.21
CA ASN A 117 -15.62 -7.65 7.26
C ASN A 117 -16.04 -7.24 5.84
N ASP A 118 -17.16 -6.54 5.70
CA ASP A 118 -17.74 -6.06 4.45
C ASP A 118 -17.40 -4.59 4.13
N LYS A 119 -16.43 -4.02 4.83
CA LYS A 119 -16.11 -2.59 4.75
C LYS A 119 -15.39 -2.21 3.45
N ARG A 120 -15.82 -1.08 2.90
CA ARG A 120 -15.19 -0.40 1.78
C ARG A 120 -14.45 0.85 2.27
N VAL A 121 -13.18 0.95 1.96
CA VAL A 121 -12.31 2.03 2.43
C VAL A 121 -11.79 2.82 1.24
N LEU A 122 -11.80 4.14 1.35
CA LEU A 122 -11.10 5.04 0.45
C LEU A 122 -9.89 5.64 1.17
N LEU A 123 -8.70 5.39 0.65
CA LEU A 123 -7.44 5.98 1.11
C LEU A 123 -6.99 7.07 0.13
N VAL A 124 -7.11 8.32 0.52
CA VAL A 124 -6.53 9.45 -0.22
C VAL A 124 -5.12 9.70 0.32
N ARG A 125 -4.12 9.58 -0.54
CA ARG A 125 -2.73 9.42 -0.11
C ARG A 125 -1.71 10.17 -0.96
N ASP A 126 -0.50 10.25 -0.46
CA ASP A 126 0.72 10.49 -1.23
C ASP A 126 1.56 9.20 -1.37
N SER A 127 2.80 9.32 -1.90
CA SER A 127 3.68 8.17 -2.13
C SER A 127 4.11 7.45 -0.85
N PHE A 128 4.17 8.12 0.30
CA PHE A 128 4.56 7.47 1.56
C PHE A 128 3.54 6.41 2.00
N ALA A 129 2.28 6.64 1.72
CA ALA A 129 1.23 5.68 2.07
C ALA A 129 1.14 4.46 1.14
N CYS A 130 1.95 4.38 0.06
CA CYS A 130 2.07 3.15 -0.72
C CYS A 130 2.44 1.95 0.17
N ALA A 131 3.39 2.12 1.08
CA ALA A 131 3.79 1.07 2.02
C ALA A 131 2.69 0.68 3.01
N PHE A 132 1.78 1.57 3.35
CA PHE A 132 0.65 1.30 4.23
C PHE A 132 -0.50 0.56 3.53
N THR A 133 -0.66 0.77 2.23
CA THR A 133 -1.77 0.26 1.43
C THR A 133 -1.97 -1.27 1.54
N PRO A 134 -0.94 -2.13 1.38
CA PRO A 134 -1.10 -3.58 1.49
C PRO A 134 -1.56 -4.07 2.87
N TYR A 135 -1.19 -3.34 3.93
CA TYR A 135 -1.64 -3.69 5.29
C TYR A 135 -3.09 -3.29 5.52
N LEU A 136 -3.51 -2.12 5.03
CA LEU A 136 -4.90 -1.69 5.13
C LEU A 136 -5.83 -2.60 4.31
N ALA A 137 -5.38 -3.08 3.15
CA ALA A 137 -6.14 -4.00 2.31
C ALA A 137 -6.52 -5.31 3.03
N GLN A 138 -5.72 -5.77 3.98
CA GLN A 138 -6.03 -6.95 4.79
C GLN A 138 -7.19 -6.72 5.77
N ALA A 139 -7.45 -5.48 6.14
CA ALA A 139 -8.43 -5.12 7.17
C ALA A 139 -9.83 -4.78 6.62
N CYS A 140 -10.05 -4.82 5.31
CA CYS A 140 -11.32 -4.45 4.68
C CYS A 140 -11.64 -5.35 3.48
N ALA A 141 -12.89 -5.29 2.99
CA ALA A 141 -13.31 -6.04 1.80
C ALA A 141 -12.81 -5.37 0.52
N GLU A 142 -12.92 -4.06 0.44
CA GLU A 142 -12.48 -3.29 -0.71
C GLU A 142 -11.69 -2.06 -0.24
N LEU A 143 -10.60 -1.79 -0.95
CA LEU A 143 -9.77 -0.61 -0.72
C LEU A 143 -9.51 0.11 -2.04
N ASP A 144 -10.02 1.33 -2.13
CA ASP A 144 -9.62 2.26 -3.18
C ASP A 144 -8.49 3.16 -2.66
N THR A 145 -7.43 3.33 -3.43
CA THR A 145 -6.39 4.31 -3.12
C THR A 145 -6.30 5.36 -4.21
N ILE A 146 -6.26 6.62 -3.81
CA ILE A 146 -6.19 7.76 -4.72
C ILE A 146 -4.98 8.62 -4.41
N ASP A 147 -4.12 8.81 -5.44
CA ASP A 147 -3.18 9.93 -5.46
C ASP A 147 -3.84 11.11 -6.19
N LYS A 148 -4.24 12.13 -5.44
CA LYS A 148 -4.97 13.28 -5.99
C LYS A 148 -4.19 14.06 -7.04
N ARG A 149 -2.86 13.89 -7.14
CA ARG A 149 -2.03 14.56 -8.14
C ARG A 149 -2.27 14.00 -9.56
N ALA A 150 -2.67 12.73 -9.63
CA ALA A 150 -2.89 12.01 -10.89
C ALA A 150 -4.34 11.57 -11.09
N PHE A 151 -5.20 11.75 -10.08
CA PHE A 151 -6.61 11.38 -10.16
C PHE A 151 -7.44 12.45 -10.89
N PRO A 152 -8.18 12.09 -11.95
CA PRO A 152 -8.82 13.06 -12.84
C PRO A 152 -10.11 13.67 -12.29
N GLN A 153 -10.73 13.06 -11.27
CA GLN A 153 -11.99 13.52 -10.67
C GLN A 153 -11.74 14.25 -9.35
N THR A 154 -12.78 14.87 -8.81
CA THR A 154 -12.78 15.38 -7.45
C THR A 154 -12.99 14.22 -6.47
N ILE A 155 -12.35 14.29 -5.30
CA ILE A 155 -12.55 13.28 -4.25
C ILE A 155 -14.01 13.25 -3.80
N ALA A 156 -14.67 14.41 -3.71
CA ALA A 156 -16.08 14.49 -3.33
C ALA A 156 -16.99 13.72 -4.30
N SER A 157 -16.81 13.91 -5.61
CA SER A 157 -17.57 13.19 -6.63
C SER A 157 -17.35 11.66 -6.52
N TYR A 158 -16.11 11.25 -6.30
CA TYR A 158 -15.79 9.84 -6.15
C TYR A 158 -16.42 9.21 -4.89
N ILE A 159 -16.45 9.95 -3.78
CA ILE A 159 -17.13 9.52 -2.54
C ILE A 159 -18.65 9.38 -2.76
N GLU A 160 -19.27 10.31 -3.46
CA GLU A 160 -20.71 10.26 -3.78
C GLU A 160 -21.06 9.05 -4.67
N GLU A 161 -20.17 8.68 -5.58
CA GLU A 161 -20.34 7.58 -6.50
C GLU A 161 -20.14 6.24 -5.80
N THR A 162 -19.03 6.07 -5.05
CA THR A 162 -18.62 4.78 -4.49
C THR A 162 -19.13 4.52 -3.07
N LYS A 163 -19.49 5.56 -2.33
CA LYS A 163 -20.04 5.52 -0.97
C LYS A 163 -19.23 4.63 -0.03
N PRO A 164 -17.93 4.91 0.17
CA PRO A 164 -17.11 4.13 1.08
C PRO A 164 -17.60 4.28 2.53
N ASP A 165 -17.46 3.23 3.33
CA ASP A 165 -17.75 3.26 4.78
C ASP A 165 -16.79 4.16 5.55
N LEU A 166 -15.56 4.30 5.04
CA LEU A 166 -14.51 5.11 5.65
C LEU A 166 -13.65 5.80 4.60
N VAL A 167 -13.36 7.07 4.82
CA VAL A 167 -12.38 7.84 4.04
C VAL A 167 -11.20 8.21 4.94
N LEU A 168 -10.00 7.79 4.54
CA LEU A 168 -8.75 8.11 5.22
C LEU A 168 -7.94 9.08 4.36
N PHE A 169 -7.38 10.11 4.99
CA PHE A 169 -6.41 11.01 4.38
C PHE A 169 -5.05 10.78 5.05
N LEU A 170 -4.05 10.38 4.27
CA LEU A 170 -2.70 10.07 4.75
C LEU A 170 -1.65 10.78 3.88
N TYR A 171 -1.00 11.79 4.49
CA TYR A 171 0.02 12.63 3.86
C TYR A 171 1.26 12.77 4.73
#